data_e6422f15214763fd86e9654c0c8c1dc1
#
_entry.id   e6422f15214763fd86e9654c0c8c1dc1
#
_cell.length_a   1.000
_cell.length_b   1.000
_cell.length_c   1.000
_cell.angle_alpha   90.00
_cell.angle_beta   90.00
_cell.angle_gamma   90.00
#
_symmetry.space_group_name_H-M   'P 1'
#
loop_
_entity.id
_entity.type
_entity.pdbx_description
1 polymer ?
#
loop_
_entity_poly.entity_id
_entity_poly.type
_entity_poly.pdbx_seq_one_letter_code
_entity_poly.pdbx_strand_id
1 'polypeptide(L)'
;SGHVSRGVCSMDENRHLTTVVEHYEVQRQGDKVVHKDQKTGEFCTIDENLPVSMNMWGFTPDYFVHSEEDFKVFLKENENNIKSEYGIPTMVNRLIQENRSTIEVLDTPCKWFGVTYQEDRPTVVAKIESLISENVYPSKLF
;
A
#
# COMPACT_ATOMS: atom_id res chain seq x y z
N SER A 1 4.50 19.94 -4.94
CA SER A 1 3.78 18.67 -4.69
C SER A 1 4.48 17.57 -5.45
N GLY A 2 5.09 16.65 -4.72
CA GLY A 2 5.82 15.54 -5.31
C GLY A 2 4.87 14.45 -5.83
N HIS A 3 5.41 13.54 -6.63
CA HIS A 3 4.80 12.27 -6.97
C HIS A 3 4.91 11.29 -5.78
N VAL A 4 4.00 10.34 -5.71
CA VAL A 4 3.95 9.33 -4.65
C VAL A 4 3.76 7.94 -5.26
N SER A 5 4.12 6.89 -4.53
CA SER A 5 3.75 5.51 -4.87
C SER A 5 2.51 5.11 -4.10
N ARG A 6 1.61 4.35 -4.73
CA ARG A 6 0.36 3.87 -4.12
C ARG A 6 -0.02 2.50 -4.63
N GLY A 7 -0.37 1.62 -3.71
CA GLY A 7 -1.01 0.36 -4.03
C GLY A 7 -2.50 0.59 -4.33
N VAL A 8 -2.87 0.58 -5.61
CA VAL A 8 -4.26 0.73 -6.05
C VAL A 8 -4.95 -0.63 -5.98
N CYS A 9 -6.11 -0.67 -5.32
CA CYS A 9 -6.86 -1.88 -5.05
C CYS A 9 -8.05 -2.00 -5.99
N SER A 10 -8.33 -3.22 -6.46
CA SER A 10 -9.59 -3.61 -7.07
C SER A 10 -10.30 -4.62 -6.18
N MET A 11 -11.63 -4.58 -6.17
CA MET A 11 -12.48 -5.43 -5.32
C MET A 11 -13.60 -6.05 -6.14
N ASP A 12 -14.12 -7.19 -5.66
CA ASP A 12 -15.40 -7.73 -6.13
C ASP A 12 -16.60 -7.07 -5.42
N GLU A 13 -17.81 -7.51 -5.77
CA GLU A 13 -19.07 -7.04 -5.18
C GLU A 13 -19.21 -7.35 -3.68
N ASN A 14 -18.47 -8.33 -3.17
CA ASN A 14 -18.43 -8.74 -1.75
C ASN A 14 -17.33 -8.02 -0.97
N ARG A 15 -16.67 -7.04 -1.58
CA ARG A 15 -15.53 -6.29 -1.01
C ARG A 15 -14.28 -7.15 -0.77
N HIS A 16 -14.15 -8.27 -1.47
CA HIS A 16 -12.91 -9.03 -1.46
C HIS A 16 -11.91 -8.41 -2.45
N LEU A 17 -10.68 -8.26 -2.01
CA LEU A 17 -9.58 -7.76 -2.83
C LEU A 17 -9.35 -8.75 -4.00
N THR A 18 -9.42 -8.25 -5.22
CA THR A 18 -9.10 -9.02 -6.42
C THR A 18 -7.68 -8.76 -6.91
N THR A 19 -7.21 -7.52 -6.75
CA THR A 19 -5.82 -7.16 -7.02
C THR A 19 -5.40 -5.97 -6.18
N VAL A 20 -4.10 -5.88 -5.88
CA VAL A 20 -3.43 -4.67 -5.41
C VAL A 20 -2.20 -4.45 -6.26
N VAL A 21 -2.13 -3.31 -6.94
CA VAL A 21 -1.04 -2.99 -7.87
C VAL A 21 -0.33 -1.73 -7.42
N GLU A 22 0.98 -1.83 -7.19
CA GLU A 22 1.79 -0.66 -6.87
C GLU A 22 1.99 0.19 -8.11
N HIS A 23 1.52 1.43 -8.05
CA HIS A 23 1.70 2.44 -9.08
C HIS A 23 2.72 3.47 -8.62
N TYR A 24 3.69 3.74 -9.47
CA TYR A 24 4.79 4.66 -9.20
C TYR A 24 4.55 6.02 -9.84
N GLU A 25 5.16 7.05 -9.27
CA GLU A 25 5.05 8.44 -9.75
C GLU A 25 3.58 8.88 -9.94
N VAL A 26 2.70 8.46 -9.02
CA VAL A 26 1.29 8.86 -9.05
C VAL A 26 1.20 10.36 -8.78
N GLN A 27 0.55 11.07 -9.68
CA GLN A 27 0.40 12.52 -9.60
C GLN A 27 -0.88 12.99 -10.29
N ARG A 28 -1.29 14.22 -10.00
CA ARG A 28 -2.39 14.86 -10.72
C ARG A 28 -1.84 15.65 -11.91
N GLN A 29 -2.38 15.39 -13.09
CA GLN A 29 -2.11 16.14 -14.31
C GLN A 29 -3.43 16.72 -14.84
N GLY A 30 -3.66 18.01 -14.60
CA GLY A 30 -4.95 18.64 -14.86
C GLY A 30 -6.04 18.04 -13.96
N ASP A 31 -7.08 17.53 -14.58
CA ASP A 31 -8.24 16.87 -13.96
C ASP A 31 -8.10 15.35 -13.80
N LYS A 32 -6.98 14.76 -14.24
CA LYS A 32 -6.72 13.32 -14.18
C LYS A 32 -5.66 12.96 -13.16
N VAL A 33 -5.83 11.78 -12.56
CA VAL A 33 -4.76 11.10 -11.81
C VAL A 33 -4.05 10.15 -12.75
N VAL A 34 -2.73 10.24 -12.78
CA VAL A 34 -1.89 9.41 -13.65
C VAL A 34 -0.76 8.75 -12.85
N HIS A 35 -0.24 7.65 -13.37
CA HIS A 35 0.97 7.00 -12.88
C HIS A 35 1.91 6.73 -14.06
N LYS A 36 3.18 6.55 -13.76
CA LYS A 36 4.16 6.17 -14.75
C LYS A 36 4.26 4.65 -14.85
N ASP A 37 3.99 4.11 -16.03
CA ASP A 37 4.23 2.71 -16.32
C ASP A 37 5.74 2.43 -16.34
N GLN A 38 6.19 1.46 -15.54
CA GLN A 38 7.61 1.17 -15.35
C GLN A 38 8.25 0.46 -16.56
N LYS A 39 7.44 -0.11 -17.45
CA LYS A 39 7.92 -0.83 -18.64
C LYS A 39 8.04 0.08 -19.85
N THR A 40 7.02 0.90 -20.07
CA THR A 40 6.94 1.81 -21.22
C THR A 40 7.50 3.20 -20.93
N GLY A 41 7.52 3.62 -19.66
CA GLY A 41 7.86 4.96 -19.22
C GLY A 41 6.77 6.00 -19.49
N GLU A 42 5.62 5.59 -20.02
CA GLU A 42 4.49 6.45 -20.35
C GLU A 42 3.58 6.69 -19.14
N PHE A 43 2.85 7.82 -19.15
CA PHE A 43 1.85 8.12 -18.14
C PHE A 43 0.50 7.52 -18.54
N CYS A 44 -0.04 6.68 -17.65
CA CYS A 44 -1.35 6.05 -17.78
C CYS A 44 -2.32 6.62 -16.76
N THR A 45 -3.59 6.77 -17.12
CA THR A 45 -4.63 7.27 -16.21
C THR A 45 -5.04 6.19 -15.20
N ILE A 46 -5.25 6.60 -13.95
CA ILE A 46 -5.86 5.80 -12.89
C ILE A 46 -7.25 6.37 -12.61
N ASP A 47 -8.23 5.49 -12.38
CA ASP A 47 -9.52 5.90 -11.83
C ASP A 47 -9.33 6.38 -10.38
N GLU A 48 -9.59 7.65 -10.13
CA GLU A 48 -9.41 8.30 -8.83
C GLU A 48 -10.40 7.80 -7.76
N ASN A 49 -11.44 7.05 -8.15
CA ASN A 49 -12.41 6.46 -7.23
C ASN A 49 -11.96 5.09 -6.69
N LEU A 50 -10.92 4.51 -7.26
CA LEU A 50 -10.41 3.24 -6.75
C LEU A 50 -9.76 3.42 -5.38
N PRO A 51 -10.00 2.49 -4.44
CA PRO A 51 -9.37 2.53 -3.14
C PRO A 51 -7.86 2.32 -3.25
N VAL A 52 -7.12 2.96 -2.35
CA VAL A 52 -5.67 2.78 -2.22
C VAL A 52 -5.34 2.12 -0.90
N SER A 53 -4.36 1.22 -0.93
CA SER A 53 -3.86 0.55 0.26
C SER A 53 -3.22 1.57 1.22
N MET A 54 -3.63 1.49 2.49
CA MET A 54 -2.98 2.22 3.60
C MET A 54 -1.79 1.43 4.17
N ASN A 55 -1.39 0.34 3.52
CA ASN A 55 -0.36 -0.60 3.99
C ASN A 55 -0.61 -1.11 5.42
N MET A 56 -1.88 -1.25 5.78
CA MET A 56 -2.29 -1.83 7.05
C MET A 56 -2.97 -3.17 6.77
N TRP A 57 -2.33 -4.26 7.19
CA TRP A 57 -2.73 -5.62 6.87
C TRP A 57 -2.95 -6.43 8.14
N GLY A 58 -4.05 -7.17 8.19
CA GLY A 58 -4.32 -8.18 9.21
C GLY A 58 -4.26 -9.57 8.58
N PHE A 59 -3.49 -10.47 9.17
CA PHE A 59 -3.31 -11.82 8.67
C PHE A 59 -3.61 -12.86 9.74
N THR A 60 -4.11 -14.00 9.31
CA THR A 60 -4.14 -15.23 10.10
C THR A 60 -2.73 -15.87 10.15
N PRO A 61 -2.42 -16.72 11.14
CA PRO A 61 -1.05 -17.26 11.32
C PRO A 61 -0.50 -18.05 10.13
N ASP A 62 -1.36 -18.61 9.28
CA ASP A 62 -0.99 -19.33 8.05
C ASP A 62 -0.27 -18.43 7.03
N TYR A 63 -0.46 -17.12 7.12
CA TYR A 63 0.32 -16.15 6.33
C TYR A 63 1.82 -16.41 6.40
N PHE A 64 2.36 -16.73 7.57
CA PHE A 64 3.80 -16.95 7.75
C PHE A 64 4.29 -18.19 7.00
N VAL A 65 3.47 -19.23 6.92
CA VAL A 65 3.79 -20.44 6.13
C VAL A 65 3.86 -20.09 4.65
N HIS A 66 2.85 -19.41 4.15
CA HIS A 66 2.81 -18.96 2.75
C HIS A 66 3.94 -18.00 2.41
N SER A 67 4.21 -17.05 3.31
CA SER A 67 5.28 -16.07 3.14
C SER A 67 6.67 -16.72 3.10
N GLU A 68 6.92 -17.73 3.92
CA GLU A 68 8.20 -18.46 3.91
C GLU A 68 8.42 -19.21 2.59
N GLU A 69 7.38 -19.86 2.08
CA GLU A 69 7.44 -20.56 0.79
C GLU A 69 7.71 -19.59 -0.36
N ASP A 70 6.93 -18.51 -0.41
CA ASP A 70 7.01 -17.49 -1.45
C ASP A 70 8.34 -16.72 -1.42
N PHE A 71 8.86 -16.44 -0.24
CA PHE A 71 10.15 -15.78 -0.07
C PHE A 71 11.32 -16.59 -0.64
N LYS A 72 11.28 -17.92 -0.52
CA LYS A 72 12.29 -18.79 -1.12
C LYS A 72 12.28 -18.70 -2.66
N VAL A 73 11.09 -18.56 -3.26
CA VAL A 73 10.94 -18.35 -4.69
C VAL A 73 11.45 -16.98 -5.09
N PHE A 74 11.02 -15.93 -4.37
CA PHE A 74 11.48 -14.56 -4.59
C PHE A 74 13.00 -14.44 -4.57
N LEU A 75 13.67 -15.05 -3.60
CA LEU A 75 15.14 -15.02 -3.50
C LEU A 75 15.81 -15.63 -4.74
N LYS A 76 15.30 -16.75 -5.25
CA LYS A 76 15.84 -17.39 -6.47
C LYS A 76 15.64 -16.54 -7.71
N GLU A 77 14.46 -15.94 -7.85
CA GLU A 77 14.11 -15.10 -9.00
C GLU A 77 14.88 -13.77 -9.01
N ASN A 78 15.34 -13.31 -7.85
CA ASN A 78 15.97 -12.01 -7.68
C ASN A 78 17.42 -12.05 -7.17
N GLU A 79 18.11 -13.18 -7.25
CA GLU A 79 19.45 -13.38 -6.71
C GLU A 79 20.51 -12.38 -7.24
N ASN A 80 20.30 -11.85 -8.44
CA ASN A 80 21.18 -10.86 -9.07
C ASN A 80 20.66 -9.42 -8.98
N ASN A 81 19.55 -9.17 -8.28
CA ASN A 81 18.96 -7.86 -8.14
C ASN A 81 18.95 -7.40 -6.68
N ILE A 82 20.02 -6.74 -6.27
CA ILE A 82 20.18 -6.22 -4.90
C ILE A 82 19.17 -5.11 -4.49
N LYS A 83 18.39 -4.60 -5.46
CA LYS A 83 17.36 -3.58 -5.23
C LYS A 83 15.96 -4.16 -5.19
N SER A 84 15.80 -5.47 -5.37
CA SER A 84 14.48 -6.08 -5.28
C SER A 84 13.96 -6.07 -3.85
N GLU A 85 12.67 -5.79 -3.70
CA GLU A 85 11.99 -5.74 -2.41
C GLU A 85 10.89 -6.81 -2.38
N TYR A 86 10.85 -7.59 -1.30
CA TYR A 86 9.78 -8.55 -1.05
C TYR A 86 8.60 -7.85 -0.41
N GLY A 87 7.67 -7.39 -1.24
CA GLY A 87 6.54 -6.58 -0.80
C GLY A 87 5.30 -7.40 -0.45
N ILE A 88 4.64 -7.07 0.66
CA ILE A 88 3.36 -7.68 1.06
C ILE A 88 2.31 -7.64 -0.07
N PRO A 89 2.10 -6.53 -0.79
CA PRO A 89 1.11 -6.49 -1.88
C PRO A 89 1.36 -7.54 -2.97
N THR A 90 2.60 -7.77 -3.35
CA THR A 90 2.97 -8.76 -4.38
C THR A 90 2.65 -10.17 -3.92
N MET A 91 3.01 -10.51 -2.69
CA MET A 91 2.72 -11.79 -2.07
C MET A 91 1.21 -12.02 -1.93
N VAL A 92 0.46 -11.01 -1.46
CA VAL A 92 -1.00 -11.07 -1.33
C VAL A 92 -1.67 -11.31 -2.70
N ASN A 93 -1.24 -10.59 -3.74
CA ASN A 93 -1.75 -10.81 -5.10
C ASN A 93 -1.55 -12.26 -5.56
N ARG A 94 -0.38 -12.83 -5.31
CA ARG A 94 -0.10 -14.24 -5.66
C ARG A 94 -1.06 -15.18 -4.95
N LEU A 95 -1.26 -15.03 -3.64
CA LEU A 95 -2.20 -15.86 -2.87
C LEU A 95 -3.64 -15.77 -3.39
N ILE A 96 -4.10 -14.57 -3.78
CA ILE A 96 -5.42 -14.36 -4.36
C ILE A 96 -5.53 -15.07 -5.70
N GLN A 97 -4.57 -14.88 -6.60
CA GLN A 97 -4.55 -15.49 -7.93
C GLN A 97 -4.49 -17.02 -7.89
N GLU A 98 -3.80 -17.58 -6.90
CA GLU A 98 -3.72 -19.03 -6.66
C GLU A 98 -4.93 -19.59 -5.87
N ASN A 99 -5.93 -18.76 -5.53
CA ASN A 99 -7.08 -19.10 -4.70
C ASN A 99 -6.69 -19.70 -3.32
N ARG A 100 -5.58 -19.25 -2.75
CA ARG A 100 -5.05 -19.70 -1.45
C ARG A 100 -5.47 -18.79 -0.30
N SER A 101 -5.98 -17.59 -0.59
CA SER A 101 -6.43 -16.65 0.43
C SER A 101 -7.53 -15.74 -0.09
N THR A 102 -8.38 -15.29 0.82
CA THR A 102 -9.40 -14.26 0.58
C THR A 102 -9.10 -13.08 1.49
N ILE A 103 -9.06 -11.88 0.96
CA ILE A 103 -8.75 -10.65 1.70
C ILE A 103 -9.96 -9.73 1.64
N GLU A 104 -10.52 -9.39 2.79
CA GLU A 104 -11.57 -8.39 2.91
C GLU A 104 -10.96 -6.99 2.91
N VAL A 105 -11.54 -6.08 2.11
CA VAL A 105 -11.13 -4.68 2.08
C VAL A 105 -11.97 -3.88 3.06
N LEU A 106 -11.31 -3.29 4.05
CA LEU A 106 -11.94 -2.43 5.06
C LEU A 106 -11.69 -0.96 4.71
N ASP A 107 -12.76 -0.16 4.71
CA ASP A 107 -12.62 1.29 4.53
C ASP A 107 -12.19 1.96 5.83
N THR A 108 -11.43 3.03 5.69
CA THR A 108 -11.09 3.90 6.81
C THR A 108 -11.30 5.37 6.44
N PRO A 109 -11.92 6.18 7.30
CA PRO A 109 -11.99 7.63 7.11
C PRO A 109 -10.67 8.34 7.47
N CYS A 110 -9.69 7.62 7.99
CA CYS A 110 -8.43 8.17 8.42
C CYS A 110 -7.62 8.71 7.23
N LYS A 111 -6.97 9.85 7.45
CA LYS A 111 -6.00 10.39 6.51
C LYS A 111 -4.63 9.84 6.84
N TRP A 112 -3.97 9.27 5.84
CA TRP A 112 -2.62 8.79 5.98
C TRP A 112 -1.64 9.95 6.19
N PHE A 113 -0.73 9.80 7.13
CA PHE A 113 0.46 10.62 7.31
C PHE A 113 1.58 9.75 7.90
N GLY A 114 2.83 10.10 7.64
CA GLY A 114 3.95 9.30 8.10
C GLY A 114 5.27 10.05 8.01
N VAL A 115 6.31 9.44 8.60
CA VAL A 115 7.69 9.91 8.53
C VAL A 115 8.47 8.98 7.63
N THR A 116 8.89 9.48 6.47
CA THR A 116 9.82 8.78 5.58
C THR A 116 11.19 9.46 5.62
N TYR A 117 11.19 10.79 5.70
CA TYR A 117 12.37 11.63 5.79
C TYR A 117 12.34 12.47 7.05
N GLN A 118 13.50 12.99 7.46
CA GLN A 118 13.62 13.82 8.65
C GLN A 118 12.76 15.09 8.58
N GLU A 119 12.57 15.63 7.38
CA GLU A 119 11.78 16.81 7.09
C GLU A 119 10.28 16.60 7.36
N ASP A 120 9.78 15.37 7.32
CA ASP A 120 8.38 15.05 7.59
C ASP A 120 8.03 15.17 9.09
N ARG A 121 9.03 15.00 9.96
CA ARG A 121 8.84 14.91 11.41
C ARG A 121 8.05 16.07 12.03
N PRO A 122 8.32 17.35 11.74
CA PRO A 122 7.57 18.46 12.31
C PRO A 122 6.07 18.41 11.95
N THR A 123 5.74 18.07 10.71
CA THR A 123 4.37 17.93 10.22
C THR A 123 3.63 16.80 10.92
N VAL A 124 4.31 15.67 11.12
CA VAL A 124 3.73 14.51 11.81
C VAL A 124 3.51 14.80 13.28
N VAL A 125 4.46 15.44 13.97
CA VAL A 125 4.30 15.86 15.37
C VAL A 125 3.10 16.79 15.53
N ALA A 126 2.99 17.83 14.71
CA ALA A 126 1.86 18.75 14.74
C ALA A 126 0.52 18.05 14.51
N LYS A 127 0.50 17.05 13.59
CA LYS A 127 -0.72 16.27 13.33
C LYS A 127 -1.12 15.39 14.52
N ILE A 128 -0.16 14.75 15.19
CA ILE A 128 -0.42 13.97 16.41
C ILE A 128 -0.93 14.87 17.52
N GLU A 129 -0.31 16.04 17.74
CA GLU A 129 -0.76 17.02 18.75
C GLU A 129 -2.18 17.51 18.47
N SER A 130 -2.55 17.74 17.19
CA SER A 130 -3.93 18.06 16.79
C SER A 130 -4.89 16.94 17.18
N LEU A 131 -4.57 15.69 16.87
CA LEU A 131 -5.42 14.54 17.21
C LEU A 131 -5.58 14.34 18.72
N ILE A 132 -4.57 14.67 19.51
CA ILE A 132 -4.65 14.66 20.98
C ILE A 132 -5.55 15.79 21.46
N SER A 133 -5.38 17.01 20.94
CA SER A 133 -6.21 18.16 21.34
C SER A 133 -7.68 17.99 20.98
N GLU A 134 -7.97 17.26 19.90
CA GLU A 134 -9.32 16.89 19.45
C GLU A 134 -9.89 15.67 20.20
N ASN A 135 -9.16 15.09 21.16
CA ASN A 135 -9.50 13.87 21.90
C ASN A 135 -9.71 12.62 21.02
N VAL A 136 -9.11 12.61 19.84
CA VAL A 136 -9.06 11.41 18.99
C VAL A 136 -8.02 10.42 19.50
N TYR A 137 -6.89 10.95 19.97
CA TYR A 137 -5.83 10.15 20.61
C TYR A 137 -5.68 10.54 22.09
N PRO A 138 -5.37 9.58 22.97
CA PRO A 138 -5.06 9.89 24.36
C PRO A 138 -3.71 10.63 24.43
N SER A 139 -3.58 11.52 25.43
CA SER A 139 -2.33 12.24 25.68
C SER A 139 -1.19 11.33 26.16
N LYS A 140 -1.52 10.13 26.64
CA LYS A 140 -0.58 9.10 27.09
C LYS A 140 -1.10 7.73 26.63
N LEU A 141 -0.25 6.95 25.97
CA LEU A 141 -0.59 5.61 25.45
C LEU A 141 -0.52 4.52 26.54
N PHE A 142 0.37 4.68 27.51
CA PHE A 142 0.63 3.72 28.61
C PHE A 142 0.76 4.42 29.93
#